data_03ec5ee1ca8dc554c09febb965a8578d
#
_entry.id   03ec5ee1ca8dc554c09febb965a8578d
#
_cell.length_a   1.000
_cell.length_b   1.000
_cell.length_c   1.000
_cell.angle_alpha   90.00
_cell.angle_beta   90.00
_cell.angle_gamma   90.00
#
_symmetry.space_group_name_H-M   'P 1'
#
loop_
_entity.id
_entity.type
_entity.pdbx_description
1 polymer ?
#
loop_
_entity_poly.entity_id
_entity_poly.type
_entity_poly.pdbx_seq_one_letter_code
_entity_poly.pdbx_strand_id
1 'polypeptide(L)'
;YTGSYYPRESLLAGQLLVNQVECYRDNVKRLKIAQKIIDAASFNIYRNLRYYNGRGKDVSKWMNEIDGLRKQIDKTNTINELMGIEGNIRQQYYAAWNVIVNQEIKFEKRVMHPPDNMINSLISYINSLIYSKTLSEVYHTQLNPTISYLHEPGVRRYSLCLDISEVFKPLIGDRLIFSLLNRNQITEDSFTQELNFLHLKIARFPRVGNPCFQESVSVSAL
;
A
#
# COMPACT_ATOMS: atom_id res chain seq x y z
N TYR A 1 -19.80 -18.21 -4.42
CA TYR A 1 -18.59 -18.40 -5.25
C TYR A 1 -18.97 -19.22 -6.47
N THR A 2 -18.91 -18.60 -7.65
CA THR A 2 -19.31 -19.22 -8.92
C THR A 2 -18.14 -19.82 -9.71
N GLY A 3 -16.90 -19.52 -9.33
CA GLY A 3 -15.69 -20.02 -9.97
C GLY A 3 -14.60 -18.98 -10.15
N SER A 4 -13.40 -19.42 -10.50
CA SER A 4 -12.28 -18.59 -10.91
C SER A 4 -11.82 -19.02 -12.30
N TYR A 5 -11.55 -18.03 -13.15
CA TYR A 5 -11.00 -18.26 -14.47
C TYR A 5 -9.51 -17.92 -14.46
N TYR A 6 -8.67 -18.88 -14.82
CA TYR A 6 -7.22 -18.70 -14.94
C TYR A 6 -6.83 -18.75 -16.41
N PRO A 7 -5.95 -17.86 -16.88
CA PRO A 7 -5.35 -18.02 -18.21
C PRO A 7 -4.62 -19.36 -18.28
N ARG A 8 -4.81 -20.09 -19.38
CA ARG A 8 -4.19 -21.41 -19.55
C ARG A 8 -2.66 -21.35 -19.47
N GLU A 9 -2.07 -20.29 -19.96
CA GLU A 9 -0.63 -20.05 -19.99
C GLU A 9 -0.02 -19.86 -18.60
N SER A 10 -0.77 -19.36 -17.61
CA SER A 10 -0.29 -19.18 -16.23
C SER A 10 0.00 -20.51 -15.51
N LEU A 11 -0.53 -21.60 -16.03
CA LEU A 11 -0.33 -22.95 -15.47
C LEU A 11 0.96 -23.63 -15.97
N LEU A 12 1.68 -23.06 -16.92
CA LEU A 12 2.79 -23.70 -17.62
C LEU A 12 4.18 -23.35 -17.06
N ALA A 13 4.27 -22.59 -15.95
CA ALA A 13 5.52 -22.10 -15.40
C ALA A 13 6.02 -22.89 -14.19
N GLY A 14 6.05 -24.19 -14.26
CA GLY A 14 6.50 -25.06 -13.16
C GLY A 14 7.91 -24.70 -12.66
N GLN A 15 8.86 -24.42 -13.54
CA GLN A 15 10.21 -24.01 -13.14
C GLN A 15 10.23 -22.66 -12.41
N LEU A 16 9.39 -21.69 -12.84
CA LEU A 16 9.28 -20.41 -12.15
C LEU A 16 8.72 -20.58 -10.74
N LEU A 17 7.72 -21.45 -10.57
CA LEU A 17 7.16 -21.76 -9.25
C LEU A 17 8.23 -22.38 -8.33
N VAL A 18 9.02 -23.33 -8.83
CA VAL A 18 10.14 -23.93 -8.09
C VAL A 18 11.11 -22.82 -7.67
N ASN A 19 11.52 -21.94 -8.60
CA ASN A 19 12.43 -20.84 -8.31
C ASN A 19 11.85 -19.86 -7.26
N GLN A 20 10.54 -19.57 -7.30
CA GLN A 20 9.90 -18.75 -6.27
C GLN A 20 9.98 -19.41 -4.88
N VAL A 21 9.70 -20.71 -4.81
CA VAL A 21 9.77 -21.48 -3.55
C VAL A 21 11.21 -21.53 -3.03
N GLU A 22 12.18 -21.76 -3.90
CA GLU A 22 13.61 -21.76 -3.53
C GLU A 22 14.05 -20.41 -2.98
N CYS A 23 13.67 -19.31 -3.66
CA CYS A 23 13.95 -17.95 -3.17
C CYS A 23 13.29 -17.66 -1.83
N TYR A 24 12.09 -18.18 -1.58
CA TYR A 24 11.41 -18.05 -0.29
C TYR A 24 12.10 -18.84 0.83
N ARG A 25 12.54 -20.08 0.54
CA ARG A 25 13.19 -20.95 1.52
C ARG A 25 14.64 -20.56 1.84
N ASP A 26 15.30 -19.90 0.93
CA ASP A 26 16.64 -19.35 1.14
C ASP A 26 16.52 -17.99 1.85
N ASN A 27 16.81 -17.96 3.15
CA ASN A 27 16.69 -16.76 3.97
C ASN A 27 17.48 -15.57 3.43
N VAL A 28 18.64 -15.81 2.80
CA VAL A 28 19.47 -14.73 2.21
C VAL A 28 18.80 -14.13 0.98
N LYS A 29 18.33 -14.98 0.06
CA LYS A 29 17.62 -14.54 -1.14
C LYS A 29 16.31 -13.86 -0.78
N ARG A 30 15.53 -14.46 0.14
CA ARG A 30 14.28 -13.90 0.64
C ARG A 30 14.49 -12.50 1.20
N LEU A 31 15.44 -12.33 2.12
CA LEU A 31 15.75 -11.06 2.74
C LEU A 31 16.17 -10.02 1.69
N LYS A 32 17.02 -10.39 0.74
CA LYS A 32 17.46 -9.49 -0.31
C LYS A 32 16.31 -8.97 -1.19
N ILE A 33 15.35 -9.83 -1.53
CA ILE A 33 14.16 -9.43 -2.28
C ILE A 33 13.30 -8.48 -1.44
N ALA A 34 13.05 -8.83 -0.17
CA ALA A 34 12.27 -8.00 0.75
C ALA A 34 12.91 -6.62 0.98
N GLN A 35 14.25 -6.55 1.13
CA GLN A 35 14.99 -5.29 1.24
C GLN A 35 14.76 -4.40 0.01
N LYS A 36 14.77 -4.95 -1.21
CA LYS A 36 14.51 -4.18 -2.43
C LYS A 36 13.08 -3.65 -2.50
N ILE A 37 12.10 -4.42 -2.02
CA ILE A 37 10.70 -3.98 -1.93
C ILE A 37 10.58 -2.78 -0.98
N ILE A 38 11.15 -2.88 0.23
CA ILE A 38 11.08 -1.82 1.23
C ILE A 38 11.91 -0.60 0.83
N ASP A 39 13.08 -0.79 0.21
CA ASP A 39 13.86 0.34 -0.32
C ASP A 39 13.07 1.12 -1.38
N ALA A 40 12.45 0.44 -2.33
CA ALA A 40 11.61 1.08 -3.35
C ALA A 40 10.39 1.79 -2.75
N ALA A 41 9.70 1.15 -1.80
CA ALA A 41 8.55 1.74 -1.10
C ALA A 41 8.97 3.00 -0.31
N SER A 42 10.04 2.91 0.48
CA SER A 42 10.55 4.01 1.28
C SER A 42 11.11 5.15 0.43
N PHE A 43 11.70 4.85 -0.73
CA PHE A 43 12.11 5.87 -1.70
C PHE A 43 10.89 6.65 -2.23
N ASN A 44 9.79 5.98 -2.54
CA ASN A 44 8.57 6.65 -2.98
C ASN A 44 7.95 7.51 -1.86
N ILE A 45 8.00 7.05 -0.62
CA ILE A 45 7.64 7.84 0.57
C ILE A 45 8.49 9.12 0.64
N TYR A 46 9.81 8.97 0.58
CA TYR A 46 10.74 10.10 0.62
C TYR A 46 10.49 11.11 -0.53
N ARG A 47 10.19 10.62 -1.73
CA ARG A 47 9.83 11.48 -2.88
C ARG A 47 8.56 12.29 -2.64
N ASN A 48 7.57 11.72 -1.98
CA ASN A 48 6.36 12.44 -1.61
C ASN A 48 6.67 13.57 -0.63
N LEU A 49 7.42 13.29 0.42
CA LEU A 49 7.84 14.33 1.38
C LEU A 49 8.64 15.44 0.70
N ARG A 50 9.62 15.09 -0.14
CA ARG A 50 10.43 16.05 -0.89
C ARG A 50 9.57 16.95 -1.78
N TYR A 51 8.55 16.39 -2.44
CA TYR A 51 7.64 17.18 -3.27
C TYR A 51 6.89 18.22 -2.44
N TYR A 52 6.36 17.86 -1.27
CA TYR A 52 5.63 18.78 -0.42
C TYR A 52 6.54 19.77 0.31
N ASN A 53 7.74 19.36 0.69
CA ASN A 53 8.75 20.26 1.24
C ASN A 53 9.09 21.38 0.24
N GLY A 54 9.27 21.06 -1.04
CA GLY A 54 9.50 22.03 -2.10
C GLY A 54 8.30 22.94 -2.42
N ARG A 55 7.14 22.65 -1.81
CA ARG A 55 5.91 23.45 -1.91
C ARG A 55 5.58 24.23 -0.62
N GLY A 56 6.56 24.40 0.24
CA GLY A 56 6.44 25.20 1.46
C GLY A 56 5.82 24.45 2.65
N LYS A 57 5.65 23.14 2.57
CA LYS A 57 5.28 22.30 3.72
C LYS A 57 6.52 21.86 4.44
N ASP A 58 6.79 22.37 5.64
CA ASP A 58 7.99 21.97 6.39
C ASP A 58 7.87 20.54 6.93
N VAL A 59 8.37 19.61 6.14
CA VAL A 59 8.47 18.18 6.49
C VAL A 59 9.92 17.71 6.61
N SER A 60 10.87 18.64 6.72
CA SER A 60 12.31 18.39 6.74
C SER A 60 12.73 17.43 7.85
N LYS A 61 12.13 17.55 9.05
CA LYS A 61 12.37 16.66 10.18
C LYS A 61 12.14 15.19 9.79
N TRP A 62 10.97 14.89 9.27
CA TRP A 62 10.60 13.51 8.90
C TRP A 62 11.40 13.00 7.71
N MET A 63 11.77 13.87 6.77
CA MET A 63 12.67 13.51 5.67
C MET A 63 14.02 13.03 6.18
N ASN A 64 14.63 13.74 7.13
CA ASN A 64 15.93 13.38 7.71
C ASN A 64 15.85 12.05 8.49
N GLU A 65 14.79 11.86 9.28
CA GLU A 65 14.57 10.62 10.03
C GLU A 65 14.40 9.42 9.10
N ILE A 66 13.55 9.57 8.06
CA ILE A 66 13.32 8.51 7.07
C ILE A 66 14.59 8.21 6.26
N ASP A 67 15.35 9.21 5.87
CA ASP A 67 16.64 8.99 5.18
C ASP A 67 17.63 8.19 6.04
N GLY A 68 17.68 8.50 7.36
CA GLY A 68 18.46 7.73 8.33
C GLY A 68 18.02 6.26 8.44
N LEU A 69 16.71 6.02 8.49
CA LEU A 69 16.14 4.67 8.54
C LEU A 69 16.40 3.90 7.23
N ARG A 70 16.26 4.55 6.07
CA ARG A 70 16.52 3.94 4.77
C ARG A 70 17.94 3.40 4.63
N LYS A 71 18.94 4.12 5.17
CA LYS A 71 20.36 3.67 5.19
C LYS A 71 20.59 2.40 6.02
N GLN A 72 19.62 1.99 6.84
CA GLN A 72 19.69 0.78 7.65
C GLN A 72 19.08 -0.45 6.94
N ILE A 73 18.28 -0.26 5.87
CA ILE A 73 17.58 -1.36 5.17
C ILE A 73 18.55 -2.45 4.73
N ASP A 74 19.62 -2.09 4.03
CA ASP A 74 20.60 -3.06 3.52
C ASP A 74 21.46 -3.70 4.63
N LYS A 75 21.38 -3.20 5.88
CA LYS A 75 22.12 -3.71 7.03
C LYS A 75 21.33 -4.70 7.87
N THR A 76 20.05 -4.90 7.56
CA THR A 76 19.21 -5.87 8.28
C THR A 76 19.63 -7.31 7.96
N ASN A 77 19.57 -8.16 8.95
CA ASN A 77 19.92 -9.57 8.83
C ASN A 77 18.70 -10.50 8.83
N THR A 78 17.54 -9.98 9.22
CA THR A 78 16.29 -10.73 9.31
C THR A 78 15.11 -9.95 8.75
N ILE A 79 14.06 -10.68 8.32
CA ILE A 79 12.80 -10.08 7.90
C ILE A 79 12.15 -9.27 9.04
N ASN A 80 12.26 -9.75 10.27
CA ASN A 80 11.68 -9.04 11.43
C ASN A 80 12.35 -7.68 11.69
N GLU A 81 13.68 -7.60 11.58
CA GLU A 81 14.40 -6.33 11.65
C GLU A 81 13.97 -5.39 10.52
N LEU A 82 13.85 -5.91 9.31
CA LEU A 82 13.41 -5.14 8.14
C LEU A 82 12.00 -4.60 8.31
N MET A 83 11.07 -5.41 8.82
CA MET A 83 9.69 -4.99 9.13
C MET A 83 9.65 -3.93 10.25
N GLY A 84 10.55 -4.01 11.22
CA GLY A 84 10.71 -2.98 12.24
C GLY A 84 11.12 -1.63 11.64
N ILE A 85 12.06 -1.63 10.70
CA ILE A 85 12.46 -0.41 9.97
C ILE A 85 11.30 0.12 9.12
N GLU A 86 10.60 -0.75 8.42
CA GLU A 86 9.42 -0.40 7.61
C GLU A 86 8.35 0.28 8.49
N GLY A 87 8.02 -0.32 9.63
CA GLY A 87 7.06 0.22 10.58
C GLY A 87 7.45 1.63 11.09
N ASN A 88 8.73 1.84 11.42
CA ASN A 88 9.24 3.14 11.84
C ASN A 88 9.16 4.16 10.70
N ILE A 89 9.53 3.80 9.47
CA ILE A 89 9.39 4.68 8.29
C ILE A 89 7.93 5.09 8.10
N ARG A 90 7.00 4.15 8.21
CA ARG A 90 5.56 4.43 8.11
C ARG A 90 5.06 5.35 9.21
N GLN A 91 5.50 5.15 10.44
CA GLN A 91 5.13 6.01 11.56
C GLN A 91 5.57 7.45 11.33
N GLN A 92 6.82 7.66 10.93
CA GLN A 92 7.34 9.00 10.62
C GLN A 92 6.60 9.61 9.43
N TYR A 93 6.32 8.84 8.41
CA TYR A 93 5.60 9.29 7.23
C TYR A 93 4.18 9.75 7.58
N TYR A 94 3.44 8.95 8.33
CA TYR A 94 2.08 9.31 8.73
C TYR A 94 2.03 10.52 9.65
N ALA A 95 3.03 10.72 10.52
CA ALA A 95 3.13 11.94 11.32
C ALA A 95 3.28 13.21 10.46
N ALA A 96 3.96 13.11 9.32
CA ALA A 96 4.09 14.23 8.37
C ALA A 96 2.80 14.57 7.64
N TRP A 97 1.81 13.66 7.57
CA TRP A 97 0.55 13.88 6.85
C TRP A 97 -0.23 15.08 7.39
N ASN A 98 -0.20 15.32 8.71
CA ASN A 98 -0.85 16.49 9.32
C ASN A 98 -0.31 17.84 8.82
N VAL A 99 0.92 17.87 8.32
CA VAL A 99 1.50 19.07 7.68
C VAL A 99 1.18 19.11 6.20
N ILE A 100 1.13 17.96 5.54
CA ILE A 100 0.89 17.86 4.09
C ILE A 100 -0.57 18.16 3.74
N VAL A 101 -1.52 17.63 4.53
CA VAL A 101 -2.96 17.80 4.28
C VAL A 101 -3.40 19.20 4.73
N ASN A 102 -4.14 19.88 3.85
CA ASN A 102 -4.62 21.26 4.12
C ASN A 102 -5.91 21.31 4.96
N GLN A 103 -6.61 20.18 5.11
CA GLN A 103 -7.83 20.10 5.92
C GLN A 103 -7.48 19.91 7.39
N GLU A 104 -8.28 20.43 8.30
CA GLU A 104 -8.12 20.28 9.75
C GLU A 104 -8.53 18.88 10.22
N ILE A 105 -7.81 17.85 9.76
CA ILE A 105 -8.05 16.46 10.11
C ILE A 105 -6.88 15.99 10.96
N LYS A 106 -7.15 15.59 12.20
CA LYS A 106 -6.12 14.96 13.04
C LYS A 106 -5.89 13.53 12.58
N PHE A 107 -4.71 13.26 12.09
CA PHE A 107 -4.25 11.92 11.76
C PHE A 107 -3.17 11.48 12.75
N GLU A 108 -3.55 10.72 13.76
CA GLU A 108 -2.64 10.31 14.83
C GLU A 108 -1.89 9.02 14.47
N LYS A 109 -2.64 8.03 14.00
CA LYS A 109 -2.10 6.72 13.64
C LYS A 109 -2.96 6.00 12.62
N ARG A 110 -2.37 4.97 12.01
CA ARG A 110 -3.10 4.07 11.11
C ARG A 110 -3.98 3.12 11.91
N VAL A 111 -5.30 3.21 11.72
CA VAL A 111 -6.31 2.28 12.24
C VAL A 111 -7.01 1.62 11.07
N MET A 112 -7.08 0.28 11.07
CA MET A 112 -7.61 -0.46 9.92
C MET A 112 -9.05 -0.94 10.11
N HIS A 113 -9.40 -1.41 11.30
CA HIS A 113 -10.69 -2.05 11.55
C HIS A 113 -11.27 -1.66 12.91
N PRO A 114 -12.37 -0.92 12.93
CA PRO A 114 -12.87 -0.08 11.85
C PRO A 114 -11.98 1.16 11.66
N PRO A 115 -11.93 1.79 10.48
CA PRO A 115 -11.28 3.08 10.30
C PRO A 115 -11.96 4.14 11.16
N ASP A 116 -11.18 4.84 11.97
CA ASP A 116 -11.65 5.81 12.96
C ASP A 116 -11.83 7.24 12.42
N ASN A 117 -11.30 7.50 11.22
CA ASN A 117 -11.38 8.80 10.56
C ASN A 117 -11.36 8.68 9.04
N MET A 118 -11.65 9.80 8.38
CA MET A 118 -11.70 9.90 6.91
C MET A 118 -10.39 9.48 6.23
N ILE A 119 -9.24 9.86 6.77
CA ILE A 119 -7.93 9.50 6.20
C ILE A 119 -7.74 7.98 6.26
N ASN A 120 -8.02 7.34 7.40
CA ASN A 120 -7.92 5.90 7.56
C ASN A 120 -8.87 5.14 6.62
N SER A 121 -10.08 5.67 6.40
CA SER A 121 -11.03 5.12 5.42
C SER A 121 -10.50 5.21 3.98
N LEU A 122 -9.96 6.36 3.59
CA LEU A 122 -9.36 6.56 2.27
C LEU A 122 -8.15 5.64 2.05
N ILE A 123 -7.25 5.54 3.04
CA ILE A 123 -6.10 4.64 2.96
C ILE A 123 -6.56 3.19 2.79
N SER A 124 -7.56 2.73 3.57
CA SER A 124 -8.08 1.37 3.48
C SER A 124 -8.66 1.10 2.09
N TYR A 125 -9.52 2.00 1.61
CA TYR A 125 -10.18 1.87 0.31
C TYR A 125 -9.17 1.87 -0.85
N ILE A 126 -8.30 2.88 -0.92
CA ILE A 126 -7.34 3.02 -2.02
C ILE A 126 -6.31 1.89 -2.00
N ASN A 127 -5.86 1.45 -0.82
CA ASN A 127 -4.96 0.30 -0.72
C ASN A 127 -5.62 -1.00 -1.18
N SER A 128 -6.92 -1.19 -0.96
CA SER A 128 -7.65 -2.35 -1.49
C SER A 128 -7.74 -2.35 -3.02
N LEU A 129 -7.91 -1.16 -3.61
CA LEU A 129 -7.89 -1.02 -5.07
C LEU A 129 -6.50 -1.30 -5.64
N ILE A 130 -5.44 -0.79 -5.02
CA ILE A 130 -4.05 -1.07 -5.44
C ILE A 130 -3.76 -2.56 -5.31
N TYR A 131 -4.16 -3.20 -4.22
CA TYR A 131 -4.00 -4.64 -4.05
C TYR A 131 -4.73 -5.44 -5.14
N SER A 132 -5.99 -5.11 -5.43
CA SER A 132 -6.77 -5.77 -6.47
C SER A 132 -6.15 -5.58 -7.87
N LYS A 133 -5.66 -4.35 -8.16
CA LYS A 133 -4.96 -4.08 -9.42
C LYS A 133 -3.64 -4.84 -9.50
N THR A 134 -2.87 -4.88 -8.42
CA THR A 134 -1.63 -5.65 -8.34
C THR A 134 -1.89 -7.14 -8.59
N LEU A 135 -2.96 -7.69 -8.01
CA LEU A 135 -3.37 -9.08 -8.26
C LEU A 135 -3.68 -9.31 -9.73
N SER A 136 -4.42 -8.40 -10.36
CA SER A 136 -4.71 -8.47 -11.80
C SER A 136 -3.43 -8.49 -12.64
N GLU A 137 -2.45 -7.65 -12.32
CA GLU A 137 -1.18 -7.61 -13.06
C GLU A 137 -0.32 -8.86 -12.80
N VAL A 138 -0.30 -9.37 -11.57
CA VAL A 138 0.41 -10.62 -11.25
C VAL A 138 -0.18 -11.81 -12.02
N TYR A 139 -1.50 -11.84 -12.25
CA TYR A 139 -2.14 -12.86 -13.10
C TYR A 139 -1.74 -12.78 -14.58
N HIS A 140 -1.29 -11.64 -15.08
CA HIS A 140 -0.72 -11.52 -16.42
C HIS A 140 0.74 -12.00 -16.49
N THR A 141 1.32 -12.34 -15.35
CA THR A 141 2.64 -12.98 -15.25
C THR A 141 2.47 -14.47 -14.94
N GLN A 142 3.58 -15.20 -14.92
CA GLN A 142 3.59 -16.59 -14.49
C GLN A 142 3.92 -16.76 -12.99
N LEU A 143 3.95 -15.65 -12.22
CA LEU A 143 4.24 -15.67 -10.80
C LEU A 143 3.06 -16.22 -10.00
N ASN A 144 3.35 -17.03 -9.00
CA ASN A 144 2.34 -17.47 -8.04
C ASN A 144 2.07 -16.33 -7.04
N PRO A 145 0.84 -15.81 -6.95
CA PRO A 145 0.50 -14.66 -6.11
C PRO A 145 0.54 -14.95 -4.60
N THR A 146 0.63 -16.21 -4.19
CA THR A 146 0.62 -16.61 -2.77
C THR A 146 2.01 -16.72 -2.15
N ILE A 147 3.09 -16.76 -2.98
CA ILE A 147 4.47 -16.89 -2.49
C ILE A 147 5.11 -15.51 -2.39
N SER A 148 5.19 -15.00 -1.19
CA SER A 148 5.73 -13.68 -0.82
C SER A 148 7.14 -13.79 -0.22
N TYR A 149 7.78 -12.65 -0.04
CA TYR A 149 9.14 -12.57 0.51
C TYR A 149 9.21 -11.71 1.79
N LEU A 150 8.44 -10.64 1.85
CA LEU A 150 8.35 -9.77 3.03
C LEU A 150 7.32 -10.30 4.02
N HIS A 151 6.06 -10.40 3.59
CA HIS A 151 5.00 -10.97 4.42
C HIS A 151 5.06 -12.49 4.44
N GLU A 152 4.61 -13.10 5.55
CA GLU A 152 4.46 -14.56 5.57
C GLU A 152 3.31 -15.00 4.67
N PRO A 153 3.48 -16.06 3.85
CA PRO A 153 2.40 -16.68 3.12
C PRO A 153 1.27 -17.08 4.06
N GLY A 154 0.05 -16.69 3.75
CA GLY A 154 -1.11 -16.97 4.60
C GLY A 154 -2.25 -17.63 3.84
N VAL A 155 -3.17 -18.27 4.59
CA VAL A 155 -4.39 -18.86 4.03
C VAL A 155 -5.32 -17.75 3.54
N ARG A 156 -5.95 -17.94 2.37
CA ARG A 156 -6.90 -17.00 1.75
C ARG A 156 -6.31 -15.61 1.45
N ARG A 157 -5.00 -15.52 1.23
CA ARG A 157 -4.32 -14.25 0.98
C ARG A 157 -3.30 -14.38 -0.15
N TYR A 158 -3.31 -13.43 -1.08
CA TYR A 158 -2.30 -13.32 -2.13
C TYR A 158 -1.12 -12.49 -1.62
N SER A 159 -0.26 -13.13 -0.83
CA SER A 159 0.79 -12.46 -0.05
C SER A 159 1.83 -11.75 -0.91
N LEU A 160 2.14 -12.26 -2.12
CA LEU A 160 3.02 -11.57 -3.06
C LEU A 160 2.43 -10.23 -3.52
N CYS A 161 1.10 -10.20 -3.70
CA CYS A 161 0.42 -8.95 -4.09
C CYS A 161 0.47 -7.91 -2.97
N LEU A 162 0.52 -8.33 -1.69
CA LEU A 162 0.77 -7.41 -0.58
C LEU A 162 2.17 -6.83 -0.68
N ASP A 163 3.20 -7.68 -0.86
CA ASP A 163 4.59 -7.25 -1.00
C ASP A 163 4.77 -6.22 -2.12
N ILE A 164 4.27 -6.54 -3.31
CA ILE A 164 4.39 -5.65 -4.48
C ILE A 164 3.59 -4.37 -4.27
N SER A 165 2.40 -4.45 -3.67
CA SER A 165 1.56 -3.28 -3.42
C SER A 165 2.23 -2.25 -2.50
N GLU A 166 3.17 -2.67 -1.60
CA GLU A 166 3.90 -1.74 -0.74
C GLU A 166 4.65 -0.66 -1.54
N VAL A 167 5.18 -1.00 -2.71
CA VAL A 167 5.87 -0.05 -3.59
C VAL A 167 4.89 0.98 -4.18
N PHE A 168 3.67 0.53 -4.53
CA PHE A 168 2.68 1.35 -5.24
C PHE A 168 1.81 2.18 -4.30
N LYS A 169 1.64 1.77 -3.03
CA LYS A 169 0.86 2.54 -2.05
C LYS A 169 1.34 4.00 -1.97
N PRO A 170 2.62 4.30 -1.68
CA PRO A 170 3.08 5.69 -1.65
C PRO A 170 3.18 6.32 -3.05
N LEU A 171 3.47 5.54 -4.08
CA LEU A 171 3.66 6.06 -5.43
C LEU A 171 2.36 6.56 -6.07
N ILE A 172 1.27 5.84 -5.86
CA ILE A 172 -0.04 6.10 -6.49
C ILE A 172 -1.06 6.48 -5.42
N GLY A 173 -1.25 5.63 -4.40
CA GLY A 173 -2.32 5.76 -3.43
C GLY A 173 -2.23 7.02 -2.60
N ASP A 174 -1.11 7.23 -1.94
CA ASP A 174 -0.95 8.38 -1.04
C ASP A 174 -0.99 9.70 -1.82
N ARG A 175 -0.43 9.74 -3.03
CA ARG A 175 -0.52 10.92 -3.91
C ARG A 175 -1.95 11.24 -4.32
N LEU A 176 -2.73 10.21 -4.61
CA LEU A 176 -4.15 10.38 -4.91
C LEU A 176 -4.88 10.92 -3.68
N ILE A 177 -4.65 10.37 -2.49
CA ILE A 177 -5.24 10.84 -1.24
C ILE A 177 -4.90 12.31 -1.01
N PHE A 178 -3.63 12.69 -1.08
CA PHE A 178 -3.21 14.09 -0.92
C PHE A 178 -3.86 15.00 -1.95
N SER A 179 -3.97 14.56 -3.21
CA SER A 179 -4.62 15.34 -4.25
C SER A 179 -6.11 15.58 -3.96
N LEU A 180 -6.83 14.53 -3.54
CA LEU A 180 -8.25 14.57 -3.21
C LEU A 180 -8.52 15.48 -2.01
N LEU A 181 -7.71 15.35 -0.95
CA LEU A 181 -7.86 16.15 0.27
C LEU A 181 -7.44 17.60 0.07
N ASN A 182 -6.29 17.86 -0.54
CA ASN A 182 -5.77 19.23 -0.70
C ASN A 182 -6.53 20.07 -1.73
N ARG A 183 -7.30 19.42 -2.62
CA ARG A 183 -8.22 20.09 -3.54
C ARG A 183 -9.66 20.14 -3.03
N ASN A 184 -9.91 19.72 -1.81
CA ASN A 184 -11.24 19.61 -1.21
C ASN A 184 -12.26 18.83 -2.08
N GLN A 185 -11.75 17.86 -2.87
CA GLN A 185 -12.61 16.98 -3.67
C GLN A 185 -13.31 15.93 -2.81
N ILE A 186 -12.69 15.59 -1.68
CA ILE A 186 -13.25 14.76 -0.61
C ILE A 186 -13.12 15.52 0.70
N THR A 187 -14.24 15.63 1.42
CA THR A 187 -14.38 16.25 2.73
C THR A 187 -15.14 15.30 3.65
N GLU A 188 -15.29 15.62 4.93
CA GLU A 188 -16.08 14.82 5.86
C GLU A 188 -17.50 14.55 5.38
N ASP A 189 -18.15 15.52 4.71
CA ASP A 189 -19.48 15.37 4.11
C ASP A 189 -19.55 14.29 3.02
N SER A 190 -18.40 13.86 2.52
CA SER A 190 -18.30 12.77 1.54
C SER A 190 -18.49 11.39 2.16
N PHE A 191 -18.57 11.30 3.48
CA PHE A 191 -18.74 10.06 4.23
C PHE A 191 -20.10 10.00 4.90
N THR A 192 -20.61 8.79 5.11
CA THR A 192 -21.70 8.47 6.02
C THR A 192 -21.17 7.59 7.12
N GLN A 193 -21.59 7.84 8.34
CA GLN A 193 -21.27 6.99 9.47
C GLN A 193 -22.44 6.05 9.74
N GLU A 194 -22.20 4.75 9.61
CA GLU A 194 -23.15 3.70 9.93
C GLU A 194 -22.49 2.71 10.89
N LEU A 195 -23.05 2.52 12.09
CA LEU A 195 -22.61 1.53 13.06
C LEU A 195 -21.08 1.53 13.34
N ASN A 196 -20.47 2.65 13.59
CA ASN A 196 -19.01 2.82 13.76
C ASN A 196 -18.15 2.66 12.50
N PHE A 197 -18.73 2.52 11.31
CA PHE A 197 -18.02 2.50 10.03
C PHE A 197 -18.23 3.80 9.28
N LEU A 198 -17.14 4.34 8.73
CA LEU A 198 -17.16 5.46 7.80
C LEU A 198 -17.24 4.93 6.38
N HIS A 199 -18.39 5.11 5.74
CA HIS A 199 -18.63 4.72 4.36
C HIS A 199 -18.47 5.92 3.43
N LEU A 200 -17.64 5.80 2.41
CA LEU A 200 -17.49 6.80 1.36
C LEU A 200 -18.72 6.78 0.45
N LYS A 201 -19.38 7.94 0.25
CA LYS A 201 -20.47 8.10 -0.71
C LYS A 201 -19.92 8.02 -2.13
N ILE A 202 -20.07 6.89 -2.79
CA ILE A 202 -19.49 6.55 -4.10
C ILE A 202 -19.84 7.58 -5.20
N ALA A 203 -21.01 8.21 -5.09
CA ALA A 203 -21.48 9.20 -6.08
C ALA A 203 -20.56 10.43 -6.21
N ARG A 204 -19.64 10.65 -5.27
CA ARG A 204 -18.70 11.80 -5.26
C ARG A 204 -17.26 11.46 -5.67
N PHE A 205 -16.96 10.20 -6.01
CA PHE A 205 -15.64 9.92 -6.56
C PHE A 205 -15.54 10.53 -7.96
N PRO A 206 -14.58 11.45 -8.22
CA PRO A 206 -14.34 11.93 -9.57
C PRO A 206 -14.07 10.70 -10.45
N ARG A 207 -14.77 10.58 -11.57
CA ARG A 207 -14.54 9.51 -12.54
C ARG A 207 -13.09 9.62 -13.02
N VAL A 208 -12.20 8.88 -12.40
CA VAL A 208 -10.87 8.66 -12.95
C VAL A 208 -11.11 7.80 -14.18
N GLY A 209 -10.87 8.36 -15.37
CA GLY A 209 -11.34 7.88 -16.66
C GLY A 209 -10.83 6.49 -17.07
N ASN A 210 -11.34 5.47 -16.39
CA ASN A 210 -11.16 4.08 -16.82
C ASN A 210 -12.42 3.28 -16.45
N PRO A 211 -13.18 2.74 -17.42
CA PRO A 211 -14.45 2.05 -17.17
C PRO A 211 -14.36 0.77 -16.34
N CYS A 212 -13.16 0.21 -16.11
CA CYS A 212 -12.96 -0.99 -15.28
C CYS A 212 -13.14 -0.76 -13.75
N PHE A 213 -13.32 0.48 -13.29
CA PHE A 213 -13.44 0.77 -11.85
C PHE A 213 -14.89 0.77 -11.34
N GLN A 214 -15.88 0.58 -12.20
CA GLN A 214 -17.31 0.70 -11.82
C GLN A 214 -17.95 -0.57 -11.25
N GLU A 215 -17.35 -1.74 -11.36
CA GLU A 215 -18.03 -3.00 -11.01
C GLU A 215 -17.61 -3.69 -9.71
N SER A 216 -16.68 -3.11 -8.92
CA SER A 216 -16.15 -3.81 -7.74
C SER A 216 -16.51 -3.17 -6.39
N VAL A 217 -17.60 -2.44 -6.28
CA VAL A 217 -17.95 -1.75 -5.03
C VAL A 217 -19.08 -2.44 -4.29
N SER A 218 -18.91 -3.72 -4.03
CA SER A 218 -19.53 -4.40 -2.88
C SER A 218 -18.46 -5.28 -2.20
N VAL A 219 -17.51 -4.65 -1.55
CA VAL A 219 -16.61 -5.36 -0.65
C VAL A 219 -17.20 -5.23 0.76
N SER A 220 -18.08 -6.15 1.10
CA SER A 220 -18.30 -6.57 2.46
C SER A 220 -16.92 -6.95 3.04
N ALA A 221 -16.55 -6.30 4.14
CA ALA A 221 -15.34 -6.60 4.89
C ALA A 221 -15.26 -8.11 5.17
N LEU A 222 -14.23 -8.76 4.67
CA LEU A 222 -13.72 -10.04 5.15
C LEU A 222 -12.47 -9.79 5.96
#